data_9f18621d517e0dc339a25d1ce953afad
#
_entry.id   9f18621d517e0dc339a25d1ce953afad
#
_cell.length_a   1.000
_cell.length_b   1.000
_cell.length_c   1.000
_cell.angle_alpha   90.00
_cell.angle_beta   90.00
_cell.angle_gamma   90.00
#
_symmetry.space_group_name_H-M   'P 1'
#
loop_
_entity.id
_entity.type
_entity.pdbx_description
1 polymer ?
#
loop_
_entity_poly.entity_id
_entity_poly.type
_entity_poly.pdbx_seq_one_letter_code
_entity_poly.pdbx_strand_id
1 'polypeptide(L)'
;MKKVILVADDSPTIRKFVSFALTMKGYQIIPVCDGMEAIEKLPVEKVDLVITDLNMPNVDGFELIKTIRENDEYKEIPIIILSSLSGSEEIEKGMLFGANSYLVKPFDPQRILYEVSKYLN
;
A
#
# COMPACT_ATOMS: atom_id res chain seq x y z
N MET A 1 -8.77 -14.23 -13.08
CA MET A 1 -7.81 -14.39 -11.99
C MET A 1 -7.94 -13.25 -10.99
N LYS A 2 -7.71 -13.54 -9.72
CA LYS A 2 -7.80 -12.51 -8.70
C LYS A 2 -6.64 -11.54 -8.79
N LYS A 3 -6.93 -10.26 -8.60
CA LYS A 3 -5.87 -9.27 -8.45
C LYS A 3 -5.26 -9.38 -7.06
N VAL A 4 -3.96 -9.16 -6.96
CA VAL A 4 -3.19 -9.34 -5.74
C VAL A 4 -2.76 -7.99 -5.19
N ILE A 5 -3.08 -7.73 -3.93
CA ILE A 5 -2.76 -6.48 -3.25
C ILE A 5 -1.84 -6.77 -2.05
N LEU A 6 -0.70 -6.11 -2.02
CA LEU A 6 0.23 -6.18 -0.89
C LEU A 6 -0.12 -5.06 0.07
N VAL A 7 -0.36 -5.42 1.35
CA VAL A 7 -0.74 -4.45 2.38
C VAL A 7 0.35 -4.41 3.43
N ALA A 8 1.07 -3.30 3.50
CA ALA A 8 2.18 -3.10 4.44
C ALA A 8 1.78 -2.11 5.53
N ASP A 9 1.69 -2.58 6.77
CA ASP A 9 1.34 -1.75 7.93
C ASP A 9 1.81 -2.49 9.17
N ASP A 10 2.50 -1.80 10.09
CA ASP A 10 3.00 -2.44 11.30
C ASP A 10 1.92 -2.67 12.35
N SER A 11 0.72 -2.10 12.16
CA SER A 11 -0.41 -2.33 13.05
C SER A 11 -1.19 -3.58 12.62
N PRO A 12 -1.23 -4.64 13.44
CA PRO A 12 -2.01 -5.83 13.10
C PRO A 12 -3.48 -5.52 12.91
N THR A 13 -4.01 -4.57 13.70
CA THR A 13 -5.43 -4.19 13.61
C THR A 13 -5.73 -3.58 12.24
N ILE A 14 -4.89 -2.66 11.78
CA ILE A 14 -5.10 -2.02 10.49
C ILE A 14 -4.93 -3.04 9.35
N ARG A 15 -3.89 -3.89 9.43
CA ARG A 15 -3.70 -4.92 8.41
C ARG A 15 -4.93 -5.81 8.28
N LYS A 16 -5.47 -6.26 9.41
CA LYS A 16 -6.66 -7.12 9.40
C LYS A 16 -7.88 -6.40 8.84
N PHE A 17 -8.07 -5.15 9.24
CA PHE A 17 -9.20 -4.35 8.77
C PHE A 17 -9.17 -4.16 7.25
N VAL A 18 -8.03 -3.73 6.75
CA VAL A 18 -7.87 -3.49 5.31
C VAL A 18 -7.97 -4.80 4.53
N SER A 19 -7.28 -5.84 5.03
CA SER A 19 -7.29 -7.15 4.36
C SER A 19 -8.70 -7.72 4.29
N PHE A 20 -9.47 -7.61 5.38
CA PHE A 20 -10.83 -8.13 5.41
C PHE A 20 -11.71 -7.41 4.38
N ALA A 21 -11.65 -6.07 4.37
CA ALA A 21 -12.47 -5.28 3.46
C ALA A 21 -12.19 -5.64 1.99
N LEU A 22 -10.91 -5.78 1.64
CA LEU A 22 -10.53 -6.07 0.27
C LEU A 22 -10.80 -7.53 -0.12
N THR A 23 -10.58 -8.46 0.82
CA THR A 23 -10.88 -9.87 0.57
C THR A 23 -12.36 -10.07 0.27
N MET A 24 -13.23 -9.32 0.95
CA MET A 24 -14.67 -9.40 0.72
C MET A 24 -15.06 -9.01 -0.70
N LYS A 25 -14.22 -8.23 -1.37
CA LYS A 25 -14.47 -7.82 -2.76
C LYS A 25 -13.75 -8.71 -3.77
N GLY A 26 -13.13 -9.80 -3.31
CA GLY A 26 -12.53 -10.76 -4.22
C GLY A 26 -11.06 -10.56 -4.51
N TYR A 27 -10.41 -9.60 -3.86
CA TYR A 27 -8.97 -9.42 -4.03
C TYR A 27 -8.20 -10.42 -3.18
N GLN A 28 -7.02 -10.82 -3.64
CA GLN A 28 -6.11 -11.65 -2.86
C GLN A 28 -5.13 -10.72 -2.15
N ILE A 29 -4.96 -10.91 -0.83
CA ILE A 29 -4.16 -10.00 -0.02
C ILE A 29 -2.89 -10.69 0.47
N ILE A 30 -1.77 -9.95 0.40
CA ILE A 30 -0.50 -10.35 0.99
C ILE A 30 -0.20 -9.34 2.09
N PRO A 31 -0.49 -9.67 3.36
CA PRO A 31 -0.22 -8.74 4.45
C PRO A 31 1.23 -8.85 4.90
N VAL A 32 1.87 -7.71 5.10
CA VAL A 32 3.25 -7.65 5.60
C VAL A 32 3.34 -6.58 6.67
N CYS A 33 4.31 -6.69 7.58
CA CYS A 33 4.39 -5.82 8.75
C CYS A 33 5.32 -4.63 8.59
N ASP A 34 6.17 -4.62 7.58
CA ASP A 34 7.06 -3.48 7.34
C ASP A 34 7.53 -3.47 5.89
N GLY A 35 8.31 -2.44 5.55
CA GLY A 35 8.80 -2.27 4.19
C GLY A 35 9.81 -3.33 3.75
N MET A 36 10.59 -3.85 4.69
CA MET A 36 11.56 -4.90 4.37
C MET A 36 10.85 -6.17 3.91
N GLU A 37 9.81 -6.57 4.65
CA GLU A 37 9.04 -7.74 4.28
C GLU A 37 8.34 -7.53 2.94
N ALA A 38 7.87 -6.31 2.68
CA ALA A 38 7.24 -5.96 1.40
C ALA A 38 8.25 -6.16 0.25
N ILE A 39 9.47 -5.66 0.43
CA ILE A 39 10.50 -5.79 -0.59
C ILE A 39 10.82 -7.26 -0.86
N GLU A 40 10.83 -8.08 0.19
CA GLU A 40 11.08 -9.51 0.03
C GLU A 40 9.97 -10.24 -0.73
N LYS A 41 8.74 -9.76 -0.64
CA LYS A 41 7.61 -10.39 -1.31
C LYS A 41 7.49 -10.05 -2.79
N LEU A 42 7.92 -8.86 -3.17
CA LEU A 42 7.75 -8.38 -4.55
C LEU A 42 8.32 -9.33 -5.62
N PRO A 43 9.53 -9.88 -5.44
CA PRO A 43 10.07 -10.77 -6.49
C PRO A 43 9.44 -12.17 -6.53
N VAL A 44 8.74 -12.60 -5.46
CA VAL A 44 8.19 -13.95 -5.40
C VAL A 44 6.68 -14.00 -5.60
N GLU A 45 6.01 -12.85 -5.53
CA GLU A 45 4.56 -12.76 -5.71
C GLU A 45 4.26 -11.78 -6.83
N LYS A 46 3.24 -12.08 -7.60
CA LYS A 46 2.80 -11.11 -8.62
C LYS A 46 1.87 -10.11 -7.96
N VAL A 47 2.39 -8.93 -7.66
CA VAL A 47 1.63 -7.88 -6.96
C VAL A 47 1.06 -6.90 -7.98
N ASP A 48 -0.24 -6.64 -7.88
CA ASP A 48 -0.93 -5.72 -8.79
C ASP A 48 -1.11 -4.32 -8.20
N LEU A 49 -1.05 -4.20 -6.87
CA LEU A 49 -1.20 -2.91 -6.20
C LEU A 49 -0.57 -3.01 -4.81
N VAL A 50 0.03 -1.92 -4.35
CA VAL A 50 0.62 -1.84 -3.00
C VAL A 50 -0.13 -0.80 -2.19
N ILE A 51 -0.52 -1.18 -0.96
CA ILE A 51 -1.07 -0.25 0.03
C ILE A 51 -0.05 -0.24 1.16
N THR A 52 0.44 0.94 1.53
CA THR A 52 1.47 1.02 2.57
C THR A 52 1.24 2.17 3.54
N ASP A 53 1.54 1.92 4.81
CA ASP A 53 1.70 2.99 5.79
C ASP A 53 3.05 3.66 5.55
N LEU A 54 3.27 4.80 6.18
CA LEU A 54 4.55 5.52 6.10
C LEU A 54 5.46 5.20 7.27
N ASN A 55 4.89 5.13 8.48
CA ASN A 55 5.68 4.87 9.69
C ASN A 55 5.73 3.37 9.98
N MET A 56 6.82 2.74 9.59
CA MET A 56 7.04 1.32 9.82
C MET A 56 8.51 1.10 10.21
N PRO A 57 8.79 0.06 11.01
CA PRO A 57 10.18 -0.23 11.35
C PRO A 57 10.97 -0.77 10.15
N ASN A 58 12.29 -0.77 10.29
CA ASN A 58 13.24 -1.28 9.29
C ASN A 58 13.24 -0.44 8.01
N VAL A 59 12.25 -0.61 7.14
CA VAL A 59 12.10 0.20 5.92
C VAL A 59 10.74 0.87 6.01
N ASP A 60 10.72 2.20 6.02
CA ASP A 60 9.45 2.94 6.10
C ASP A 60 8.77 3.03 4.72
N GLY A 61 7.57 3.62 4.71
CA GLY A 61 6.78 3.69 3.49
C GLY A 61 7.40 4.54 2.39
N PHE A 62 8.09 5.62 2.74
CA PHE A 62 8.75 6.45 1.73
C PHE A 62 9.87 5.66 1.05
N GLU A 63 10.66 4.94 1.84
CA GLU A 63 11.75 4.14 1.30
C GLU A 63 11.21 3.00 0.44
N LEU A 64 10.10 2.39 0.87
CA LEU A 64 9.46 1.33 0.09
C LEU A 64 8.99 1.86 -1.27
N ILE A 65 8.33 3.02 -1.28
CA ILE A 65 7.85 3.61 -2.53
C ILE A 65 9.02 3.90 -3.47
N LYS A 66 10.08 4.48 -2.92
CA LYS A 66 11.27 4.79 -3.70
C LYS A 66 11.86 3.52 -4.32
N THR A 67 11.98 2.46 -3.52
CA THR A 67 12.51 1.18 -3.97
C THR A 67 11.68 0.61 -5.12
N ILE A 68 10.36 0.66 -4.99
CA ILE A 68 9.45 0.16 -6.03
C ILE A 68 9.63 0.97 -7.32
N ARG A 69 9.64 2.29 -7.21
CA ARG A 69 9.73 3.17 -8.38
C ARG A 69 11.07 3.11 -9.11
N GLU A 70 12.12 2.72 -8.40
CA GLU A 70 13.45 2.59 -8.99
C GLU A 70 13.70 1.22 -9.62
N ASN A 71 12.78 0.29 -9.44
CA ASN A 71 12.94 -1.07 -9.97
C ASN A 71 12.15 -1.21 -11.27
N ASP A 72 12.83 -1.58 -12.35
CA ASP A 72 12.19 -1.67 -13.67
C ASP A 72 11.03 -2.66 -13.72
N GLU A 73 11.05 -3.69 -12.88
CA GLU A 73 9.96 -4.69 -12.85
C GLU A 73 8.72 -4.19 -12.13
N TYR A 74 8.87 -3.26 -11.18
CA TYR A 74 7.76 -2.87 -10.28
C TYR A 74 7.36 -1.41 -10.41
N LYS A 75 8.08 -0.61 -11.18
CA LYS A 75 7.89 0.85 -11.18
C LYS A 75 6.51 1.31 -11.65
N GLU A 76 5.73 0.44 -12.28
CA GLU A 76 4.39 0.79 -12.74
C GLU A 76 3.28 0.32 -11.79
N ILE A 77 3.63 -0.38 -10.71
CA ILE A 77 2.62 -0.86 -9.77
C ILE A 77 1.97 0.33 -9.06
N PRO A 78 0.63 0.43 -9.06
CA PRO A 78 -0.02 1.52 -8.31
C PRO A 78 0.24 1.41 -6.81
N ILE A 79 0.44 2.55 -6.17
CA ILE A 79 0.74 2.61 -4.73
C ILE A 79 -0.23 3.56 -4.07
N ILE A 80 -0.89 3.08 -3.00
CA ILE A 80 -1.78 3.89 -2.17
C ILE A 80 -1.16 3.97 -0.78
N ILE A 81 -1.00 5.18 -0.26
CA ILE A 81 -0.52 5.40 1.09
C ILE A 81 -1.72 5.47 2.05
N LEU A 82 -1.63 4.77 3.19
CA LEU A 82 -2.57 4.89 4.30
C LEU A 82 -1.76 5.36 5.50
N SER A 83 -2.04 6.57 6.00
CA SER A 83 -1.23 7.11 7.08
C SER A 83 -2.05 8.02 7.99
N SER A 84 -1.66 8.10 9.27
CA SER A 84 -2.23 9.08 10.19
C SER A 84 -1.62 10.46 10.00
N LEU A 85 -0.55 10.57 9.21
CA LEU A 85 0.07 11.85 8.90
C LEU A 85 -0.79 12.60 7.90
N SER A 86 -1.37 13.72 8.33
CA SER A 86 -2.34 14.46 7.51
C SER A 86 -1.81 15.82 7.03
N GLY A 87 -0.56 16.15 7.33
CA GLY A 87 0.02 17.42 6.93
C GLY A 87 0.24 17.49 5.43
N SER A 88 0.13 18.70 4.88
CA SER A 88 0.33 18.88 3.45
C SER A 88 1.74 18.50 2.99
N GLU A 89 2.73 18.66 3.86
CA GLU A 89 4.11 18.29 3.54
C GLU A 89 4.27 16.79 3.35
N GLU A 90 3.66 15.99 4.24
CA GLU A 90 3.75 14.53 4.14
C GLU A 90 3.00 14.03 2.90
N ILE A 91 1.83 14.60 2.64
CA ILE A 91 1.05 14.20 1.46
C ILE A 91 1.82 14.53 0.19
N GLU A 92 2.36 15.73 0.12
CA GLU A 92 3.13 16.16 -1.05
C GLU A 92 4.37 15.30 -1.25
N LYS A 93 5.08 14.97 -0.15
CA LYS A 93 6.26 14.12 -0.20
C LYS A 93 5.90 12.73 -0.72
N GLY A 94 4.79 12.16 -0.23
CA GLY A 94 4.34 10.85 -0.69
C GLY A 94 4.07 10.82 -2.18
N MET A 95 3.38 11.84 -2.67
CA MET A 95 3.06 11.93 -4.08
C MET A 95 4.32 12.15 -4.92
N LEU A 96 5.26 12.97 -4.43
CA LEU A 96 6.51 13.20 -5.13
C LEU A 96 7.37 11.94 -5.22
N PHE A 97 7.33 11.09 -4.18
CA PHE A 97 8.06 9.83 -4.20
C PHE A 97 7.44 8.82 -5.17
N GLY A 98 6.20 9.06 -5.61
CA GLY A 98 5.59 8.24 -6.64
C GLY A 98 4.32 7.51 -6.26
N ALA A 99 3.68 7.86 -5.13
CA ALA A 99 2.40 7.28 -4.78
C ALA A 99 1.31 7.80 -5.72
N ASN A 100 0.30 6.97 -5.93
CA ASN A 100 -0.84 7.33 -6.78
C ASN A 100 -1.97 7.97 -5.97
N SER A 101 -2.11 7.57 -4.71
CA SER A 101 -3.15 8.10 -3.82
C SER A 101 -2.65 8.13 -2.39
N TYR A 102 -3.27 8.99 -1.58
CA TYR A 102 -2.94 9.15 -0.17
C TYR A 102 -4.23 9.22 0.61
N LEU A 103 -4.45 8.27 1.53
CA LEU A 103 -5.62 8.24 2.39
C LEU A 103 -5.18 8.47 3.83
N VAL A 104 -5.85 9.40 4.51
CA VAL A 104 -5.53 9.74 5.90
C VAL A 104 -6.39 8.88 6.84
N LYS A 105 -5.75 8.28 7.83
CA LYS A 105 -6.45 7.53 8.88
C LYS A 105 -7.11 8.52 9.84
N PRO A 106 -8.28 8.22 10.41
CA PRO A 106 -9.09 7.05 10.14
C PRO A 106 -9.86 7.17 8.83
N PHE A 107 -10.16 6.04 8.22
CA PHE A 107 -10.90 5.99 6.98
C PHE A 107 -11.92 4.87 7.07
N ASP A 108 -12.96 4.89 6.24
CA ASP A 108 -13.92 3.80 6.21
C ASP A 108 -13.58 2.81 5.09
N PRO A 109 -14.13 1.58 5.15
CA PRO A 109 -13.84 0.56 4.14
C PRO A 109 -14.21 0.98 2.72
N GLN A 110 -15.27 1.76 2.58
CA GLN A 110 -15.74 2.20 1.27
C GLN A 110 -14.72 3.08 0.57
N ARG A 111 -14.01 3.91 1.32
CA ARG A 111 -12.99 4.79 0.75
C ARG A 111 -11.84 3.98 0.17
N ILE A 112 -11.39 2.96 0.90
CA ILE A 112 -10.32 2.08 0.42
C ILE A 112 -10.75 1.34 -0.84
N LEU A 113 -11.96 0.77 -0.81
CA LEU A 113 -12.48 0.03 -1.95
C LEU A 113 -12.57 0.91 -3.19
N TYR A 114 -13.02 2.14 -3.00
CA TYR A 114 -13.11 3.10 -4.10
C TYR A 114 -11.74 3.40 -4.70
N GLU A 115 -10.75 3.69 -3.85
CA GLU A 115 -9.41 4.01 -4.33
C GLU A 115 -8.77 2.83 -5.05
N VAL A 116 -8.93 1.62 -4.51
CA VAL A 116 -8.39 0.42 -5.15
C VAL A 116 -9.05 0.20 -6.52
N SER A 117 -10.35 0.40 -6.60
CA SER A 117 -11.08 0.18 -7.85
C SER A 117 -10.64 1.10 -8.98
N LYS A 118 -10.07 2.25 -8.67
CA LYS A 118 -9.53 3.15 -9.69
C LYS A 118 -8.39 2.51 -10.47
N TYR A 119 -7.65 1.62 -9.84
CA TYR A 119 -6.44 1.04 -10.42
C TYR A 119 -6.58 -0.42 -10.80
N LEU A 120 -7.54 -1.15 -10.21
CA LEU A 120 -7.68 -2.59 -10.38
C LEU A 120 -9.07 -3.03 -10.83
N ASN A 121 -9.65 -2.35 -11.67
CA ASN A 121 -11.00 -2.71 -12.13
C ASN A 121 -11.20 -4.19 -12.35
#